data_541cd0aadefb266268e62bb8bea39d30
#
_entry.id   541cd0aadefb266268e62bb8bea39d30
#
_cell.length_a   1.000
_cell.length_b   1.000
_cell.length_c   1.000
_cell.angle_alpha   90.00
_cell.angle_beta   90.00
_cell.angle_gamma   90.00
#
_symmetry.space_group_name_H-M   'P 1'
#
loop_
_entity.id
_entity.type
_entity.pdbx_description
1 polymer ?
#
loop_
_entity_poly.entity_id
_entity_poly.type
_entity_poly.pdbx_seq_one_letter_code
_entity_poly.pdbx_strand_id
1 'polypeptide(L)'
;VARGEPLPISQAQMPLNGHAIEVRLYAEDPDHDFLPATGTLALYREAASGDGRRIDSGVAEGDSVSPFYDPMLGKLIAWGENREQARLRLLAMLGDTLVGGVKTNLAFLCRILAHPAFAACELDTGFISRHQQQLLPAPSELPEAFWQLAADAWVQSEAPLERDDDPHSPWATRSGWRAGGVTEIELHLSSQGESRKVRANNRACLQGEELLAEIDGTRQRLRAIRRGETLYLQWRGELHAITRFDPIAAVEASHAQHGGLSAPMNGSIVRVLVEPGQTVEAGAALVVLEAMKMEHSIRAPQAGTVKALYCREGEMVSEGAVLVELEP
;
A
#
# COMPACT_ATOMS: atom_id res chain seq x y z
N VAL A 1 -18.21 27.75 21.33
CA VAL A 1 -18.83 26.94 22.38
C VAL A 1 -17.83 26.67 23.51
N ALA A 2 -16.62 26.18 23.21
CA ALA A 2 -15.61 25.92 24.27
C ALA A 2 -15.18 27.16 25.08
N ARG A 3 -15.34 28.36 24.53
CA ARG A 3 -15.10 29.65 25.22
C ARG A 3 -16.30 30.17 25.97
N GLY A 4 -17.41 29.43 26.03
CA GLY A 4 -18.66 29.87 26.69
C GLY A 4 -19.58 30.73 25.80
N GLU A 5 -19.27 30.89 24.52
CA GLU A 5 -20.11 31.59 23.56
C GLU A 5 -21.37 30.77 23.23
N PRO A 6 -22.52 31.42 22.95
CA PRO A 6 -23.72 30.71 22.54
C PRO A 6 -23.52 29.95 21.23
N LEU A 7 -24.37 28.94 20.98
CA LEU A 7 -24.36 28.22 19.71
C LEU A 7 -24.64 29.19 18.56
N PRO A 8 -23.92 29.08 17.40
CA PRO A 8 -24.04 29.99 16.28
C PRO A 8 -25.41 29.90 15.58
N ILE A 9 -26.12 28.77 15.75
CA ILE A 9 -27.46 28.54 15.18
C ILE A 9 -28.37 27.86 16.21
N SER A 10 -29.66 28.11 16.17
CA SER A 10 -30.66 27.40 16.93
C SER A 10 -31.07 26.09 16.25
N GLN A 11 -31.68 25.17 17.00
CA GLN A 11 -32.19 23.90 16.49
C GLN A 11 -33.15 24.10 15.30
N ALA A 12 -33.99 25.10 15.32
CA ALA A 12 -34.96 25.41 14.25
C ALA A 12 -34.30 25.94 12.96
N GLN A 13 -33.09 26.46 13.05
CA GLN A 13 -32.32 27.02 11.95
C GLN A 13 -31.34 26.03 11.33
N MET A 14 -31.27 24.79 11.87
CA MET A 14 -30.33 23.79 11.36
C MET A 14 -30.74 23.29 9.97
N PRO A 15 -29.97 23.60 8.90
CA PRO A 15 -30.30 23.14 7.57
C PRO A 15 -29.91 21.67 7.40
N LEU A 16 -30.74 20.90 6.72
CA LEU A 16 -30.39 19.56 6.21
C LEU A 16 -30.24 19.67 4.68
N ASN A 17 -29.03 20.00 4.24
CA ASN A 17 -28.72 20.18 2.84
C ASN A 17 -27.69 19.16 2.37
N GLY A 18 -28.05 18.36 1.35
CA GLY A 18 -27.16 17.43 0.72
C GLY A 18 -26.82 16.21 1.59
N HIS A 19 -25.73 15.56 1.25
CA HIS A 19 -25.25 14.35 1.90
C HIS A 19 -23.73 14.37 1.99
N ALA A 20 -23.16 13.90 3.08
CA ALA A 20 -21.71 13.74 3.23
C ALA A 20 -21.36 12.28 3.53
N ILE A 21 -20.25 11.83 2.97
CA ILE A 21 -19.64 10.53 3.27
C ILE A 21 -18.21 10.76 3.65
N GLU A 22 -17.77 10.12 4.75
CA GLU A 22 -16.43 10.15 5.26
C GLU A 22 -15.83 8.75 5.21
N VAL A 23 -14.54 8.68 4.92
CA VAL A 23 -13.71 7.48 5.11
C VAL A 23 -12.45 7.84 5.87
N ARG A 24 -11.92 6.87 6.60
CA ARG A 24 -10.65 6.98 7.30
C ARG A 24 -9.59 6.18 6.57
N LEU A 25 -8.53 6.86 6.17
CA LEU A 25 -7.37 6.23 5.53
C LEU A 25 -6.39 5.79 6.61
N TYR A 26 -6.11 4.50 6.65
CA TYR A 26 -5.20 3.87 7.59
C TYR A 26 -4.00 3.23 6.89
N ALA A 27 -2.85 3.25 7.56
CA ALA A 27 -1.70 2.42 7.21
C ALA A 27 -1.92 1.00 7.76
N GLU A 28 -2.68 0.19 7.03
CA GLU A 28 -3.08 -1.16 7.37
C GLU A 28 -3.00 -2.08 6.15
N ASP A 29 -2.73 -3.36 6.35
CA ASP A 29 -2.75 -4.36 5.30
C ASP A 29 -4.07 -5.16 5.33
N PRO A 30 -5.01 -4.87 4.42
CA PRO A 30 -6.29 -5.57 4.36
C PRO A 30 -6.17 -7.06 4.02
N ASP A 31 -5.10 -7.48 3.34
CA ASP A 31 -4.86 -8.87 2.95
C ASP A 31 -4.38 -9.73 4.13
N HIS A 32 -3.93 -9.08 5.22
CA HIS A 32 -3.47 -9.71 6.46
C HIS A 32 -4.27 -9.20 7.67
N ASP A 33 -5.59 -9.37 7.63
CA ASP A 33 -6.51 -9.02 8.73
C ASP A 33 -6.35 -7.57 9.24
N PHE A 34 -6.07 -6.62 8.33
CA PHE A 34 -5.87 -5.20 8.65
C PHE A 34 -4.75 -4.96 9.65
N LEU A 35 -3.68 -5.76 9.59
CA LEU A 35 -2.49 -5.52 10.40
C LEU A 35 -1.92 -4.14 10.12
N PRO A 36 -1.56 -3.37 11.17
CA PRO A 36 -0.92 -2.07 11.01
C PRO A 36 0.38 -2.17 10.23
N ALA A 37 0.54 -1.31 9.24
CA ALA A 37 1.75 -1.20 8.43
C ALA A 37 2.61 -0.02 8.92
N THR A 38 3.84 -0.30 9.32
CA THR A 38 4.83 0.71 9.73
C THR A 38 5.81 0.98 8.61
N GLY A 39 6.42 2.16 8.60
CA GLY A 39 7.41 2.53 7.59
C GLY A 39 7.36 4.01 7.23
N THR A 40 8.14 4.39 6.24
CA THR A 40 8.19 5.77 5.74
C THR A 40 7.21 5.95 4.59
N LEU A 41 6.44 7.05 4.62
CA LEU A 41 5.60 7.48 3.53
C LEU A 41 6.48 8.01 2.37
N ALA A 42 7.03 7.09 1.58
CA ALA A 42 7.93 7.44 0.48
C ALA A 42 7.24 8.22 -0.65
N LEU A 43 5.93 8.06 -0.74
CA LEU A 43 5.05 8.86 -1.59
C LEU A 43 3.77 9.13 -0.79
N TYR A 44 3.43 10.40 -0.63
CA TYR A 44 2.16 10.82 -0.06
C TYR A 44 1.61 12.01 -0.82
N ARG A 45 0.47 11.82 -1.46
CA ARG A 45 -0.19 12.87 -2.21
C ARG A 45 -1.69 12.79 -2.01
N GLU A 46 -2.26 13.87 -1.54
CA GLU A 46 -3.68 14.02 -1.32
C GLU A 46 -4.41 14.42 -2.61
N ALA A 47 -5.67 14.01 -2.70
CA ALA A 47 -6.57 14.58 -3.70
C ALA A 47 -6.73 16.09 -3.50
N ALA A 48 -7.00 16.80 -4.58
CA ALA A 48 -7.25 18.23 -4.50
C ALA A 48 -8.48 18.53 -3.63
N SER A 49 -8.32 19.44 -2.66
CA SER A 49 -9.42 20.03 -1.90
C SER A 49 -10.22 20.98 -2.78
N GLY A 50 -11.50 21.20 -2.46
CA GLY A 50 -12.37 22.10 -3.24
C GLY A 50 -13.83 21.87 -2.93
N ASP A 51 -14.73 22.34 -3.82
CA ASP A 51 -16.17 22.26 -3.63
C ASP A 51 -16.65 20.85 -3.27
N GLY A 52 -17.10 20.68 -2.03
CA GLY A 52 -17.56 19.41 -1.48
C GLY A 52 -16.47 18.36 -1.26
N ARG A 53 -15.19 18.76 -1.21
CA ARG A 53 -14.03 17.89 -0.93
C ARG A 53 -13.23 18.45 0.23
N ARG A 54 -13.05 17.63 1.27
CA ARG A 54 -12.25 17.98 2.43
C ARG A 54 -11.36 16.80 2.82
N ILE A 55 -10.11 17.09 3.13
CA ILE A 55 -9.15 16.13 3.67
C ILE A 55 -8.63 16.70 4.97
N ASP A 56 -8.70 15.89 6.03
CA ASP A 56 -8.09 16.16 7.32
C ASP A 56 -6.96 15.14 7.51
N SER A 57 -5.74 15.57 7.25
CA SER A 57 -4.53 14.74 7.33
C SER A 57 -3.61 15.23 8.44
N GLY A 58 -2.86 14.32 9.01
CA GLY A 58 -1.84 14.59 10.01
C GLY A 58 -0.43 14.22 9.58
N VAL A 59 -0.24 13.84 8.30
CA VAL A 59 1.03 13.31 7.77
C VAL A 59 1.38 13.97 6.45
N ALA A 60 2.66 13.88 6.09
CA ALA A 60 3.23 14.36 4.84
C ALA A 60 4.17 13.30 4.21
N GLU A 61 4.54 13.50 2.93
CA GLU A 61 5.57 12.68 2.28
C GLU A 61 6.88 12.80 3.06
N GLY A 62 7.50 11.65 3.36
CA GLY A 62 8.70 11.56 4.18
C GLY A 62 8.46 11.27 5.67
N ASP A 63 7.24 11.41 6.17
CA ASP A 63 6.91 11.07 7.56
C ASP A 63 6.98 9.56 7.80
N SER A 64 7.22 9.18 9.05
CA SER A 64 7.28 7.79 9.47
C SER A 64 6.03 7.38 10.23
N VAL A 65 5.38 6.32 9.77
CA VAL A 65 4.30 5.65 10.51
C VAL A 65 4.94 4.73 11.54
N SER A 66 4.81 5.10 12.82
CA SER A 66 5.44 4.37 13.92
C SER A 66 4.48 3.39 14.59
N PRO A 67 4.98 2.32 15.25
CA PRO A 67 4.14 1.36 15.95
C PRO A 67 3.52 1.89 17.27
N PHE A 68 3.86 3.13 17.67
CA PHE A 68 3.46 3.69 18.96
C PHE A 68 2.15 4.47 18.93
N TYR A 69 1.70 4.87 17.75
CA TYR A 69 0.50 5.69 17.55
C TYR A 69 -0.52 4.96 16.70
N ASP A 70 -1.71 5.55 16.60
CA ASP A 70 -2.77 5.07 15.70
C ASP A 70 -2.29 5.16 14.24
N PRO A 71 -2.51 4.11 13.41
CA PRO A 71 -2.07 4.09 12.01
C PRO A 71 -2.89 5.00 11.09
N MET A 72 -3.80 5.80 11.61
CA MET A 72 -4.64 6.70 10.81
C MET A 72 -3.81 7.79 10.16
N LEU A 73 -3.78 7.82 8.83
CA LEU A 73 -3.10 8.82 8.02
C LEU A 73 -3.96 10.07 7.83
N GLY A 74 -5.27 9.90 7.67
CA GLY A 74 -6.17 11.01 7.47
C GLY A 74 -7.61 10.59 7.24
N LYS A 75 -8.47 11.60 7.05
CA LYS A 75 -9.89 11.43 6.71
C LYS A 75 -10.19 12.13 5.40
N LEU A 76 -10.89 11.43 4.51
CA LEU A 76 -11.39 12.01 3.27
C LEU A 76 -12.92 12.15 3.42
N ILE A 77 -13.42 13.36 3.17
CA ILE A 77 -14.82 13.71 3.34
C ILE A 77 -15.31 14.32 2.04
N ALA A 78 -16.36 13.76 1.47
CA ALA A 78 -17.02 14.30 0.31
C ALA A 78 -18.46 14.66 0.62
N TRP A 79 -18.86 15.86 0.19
CA TRP A 79 -20.23 16.33 0.23
C TRP A 79 -20.81 16.36 -1.19
N GLY A 80 -22.10 16.13 -1.33
CA GLY A 80 -22.85 16.25 -2.58
C GLY A 80 -24.31 16.64 -2.31
N GLU A 81 -25.03 17.09 -3.33
CA GLU A 81 -26.46 17.41 -3.23
C GLU A 81 -27.32 16.20 -2.85
N ASN A 82 -26.81 15.01 -3.16
CA ASN A 82 -27.40 13.73 -2.79
C ASN A 82 -26.31 12.70 -2.45
N ARG A 83 -26.73 11.54 -1.92
CA ARG A 83 -25.82 10.49 -1.50
C ARG A 83 -24.95 9.94 -2.63
N GLU A 84 -25.51 9.76 -3.82
CA GLU A 84 -24.79 9.22 -4.96
C GLU A 84 -23.69 10.18 -5.42
N GLN A 85 -23.96 11.47 -5.47
CA GLN A 85 -22.98 12.48 -5.81
C GLN A 85 -21.84 12.54 -4.80
N ALA A 86 -22.16 12.45 -3.48
CA ALA A 86 -21.16 12.38 -2.42
C ALA A 86 -20.29 11.11 -2.58
N ARG A 87 -20.91 9.96 -2.87
CA ARG A 87 -20.23 8.66 -3.06
C ARG A 87 -19.26 8.71 -4.24
N LEU A 88 -19.71 9.17 -5.40
CA LEU A 88 -18.88 9.26 -6.61
C LEU A 88 -17.74 10.26 -6.43
N ARG A 89 -18.00 11.39 -5.75
CA ARG A 89 -16.97 12.38 -5.43
C ARG A 89 -15.90 11.82 -4.49
N LEU A 90 -16.32 11.06 -3.46
CA LEU A 90 -15.38 10.42 -2.55
C LEU A 90 -14.56 9.33 -3.25
N LEU A 91 -15.18 8.55 -4.13
CA LEU A 91 -14.48 7.54 -4.93
C LEU A 91 -13.42 8.18 -5.82
N ALA A 92 -13.73 9.32 -6.45
CA ALA A 92 -12.76 10.07 -7.24
C ALA A 92 -11.62 10.61 -6.36
N MET A 93 -11.91 11.12 -5.15
CA MET A 93 -10.88 11.57 -4.21
C MET A 93 -9.92 10.42 -3.81
N LEU A 94 -10.45 9.24 -3.53
CA LEU A 94 -9.62 8.06 -3.24
C LEU A 94 -8.75 7.67 -4.44
N GLY A 95 -9.29 7.72 -5.66
CA GLY A 95 -8.53 7.46 -6.88
C GLY A 95 -7.40 8.47 -7.15
N ASP A 96 -7.56 9.72 -6.70
CA ASP A 96 -6.57 10.77 -6.83
C ASP A 96 -5.53 10.76 -5.68
N THR A 97 -5.81 10.04 -4.59
CA THR A 97 -4.91 9.93 -3.42
C THR A 97 -3.88 8.84 -3.65
N LEU A 98 -2.60 9.17 -3.46
CA LEU A 98 -1.49 8.24 -3.65
C LEU A 98 -0.70 8.08 -2.35
N VAL A 99 -0.54 6.85 -1.90
CA VAL A 99 0.27 6.51 -0.73
C VAL A 99 1.19 5.35 -1.06
N GLY A 100 2.49 5.57 -0.92
CA GLY A 100 3.52 4.56 -1.17
C GLY A 100 4.55 4.51 -0.05
N GLY A 101 5.15 3.34 0.14
CA GLY A 101 6.10 3.06 1.21
C GLY A 101 5.50 2.26 2.37
N VAL A 102 4.18 2.34 2.56
CA VAL A 102 3.43 1.53 3.52
C VAL A 102 2.19 0.93 2.85
N LYS A 103 1.69 -0.18 3.37
CA LYS A 103 0.38 -0.73 3.00
C LYS A 103 -0.73 0.15 3.55
N THR A 104 -1.83 0.27 2.82
CA THR A 104 -2.99 1.07 3.25
C THR A 104 -4.30 0.38 2.90
N ASN A 105 -5.38 0.79 3.58
CA ASN A 105 -6.74 0.33 3.27
C ASN A 105 -7.39 1.07 2.08
N LEU A 106 -6.64 1.88 1.32
CA LEU A 106 -7.17 2.74 0.25
C LEU A 106 -7.94 1.95 -0.82
N ALA A 107 -7.36 0.88 -1.35
CA ALA A 107 -7.98 0.04 -2.36
C ALA A 107 -9.26 -0.66 -1.83
N PHE A 108 -9.24 -1.09 -0.57
CA PHE A 108 -10.39 -1.66 0.12
C PHE A 108 -11.55 -0.64 0.23
N LEU A 109 -11.24 0.61 0.61
CA LEU A 109 -12.22 1.71 0.66
C LEU A 109 -12.82 2.00 -0.72
N CYS A 110 -12.01 1.99 -1.77
CA CYS A 110 -12.50 2.13 -3.16
C CYS A 110 -13.49 1.02 -3.52
N ARG A 111 -13.19 -0.24 -3.18
CA ARG A 111 -14.07 -1.39 -3.45
C ARG A 111 -15.38 -1.28 -2.68
N ILE A 112 -15.35 -0.85 -1.42
CA ILE A 112 -16.57 -0.60 -0.63
C ILE A 112 -17.46 0.44 -1.32
N LEU A 113 -16.90 1.62 -1.65
CA LEU A 113 -17.68 2.70 -2.26
C LEU A 113 -18.19 2.33 -3.67
N ALA A 114 -17.46 1.51 -4.41
CA ALA A 114 -17.86 1.04 -5.74
C ALA A 114 -18.90 -0.08 -5.68
N HIS A 115 -19.08 -0.74 -4.53
CA HIS A 115 -19.96 -1.91 -4.41
C HIS A 115 -21.43 -1.52 -4.62
N PRO A 116 -22.21 -2.27 -5.43
CA PRO A 116 -23.62 -1.96 -5.73
C PRO A 116 -24.50 -1.86 -4.47
N ALA A 117 -24.34 -2.75 -3.50
CA ALA A 117 -25.10 -2.72 -2.25
C ALA A 117 -24.77 -1.46 -1.41
N PHE A 118 -23.51 -0.96 -1.45
CA PHE A 118 -23.17 0.32 -0.83
C PHE A 118 -23.88 1.48 -1.55
N ALA A 119 -23.89 1.48 -2.88
CA ALA A 119 -24.64 2.46 -3.67
C ALA A 119 -26.13 2.44 -3.36
N ALA A 120 -26.74 1.25 -3.24
CA ALA A 120 -28.14 1.05 -2.89
C ALA A 120 -28.47 1.33 -1.41
N CYS A 121 -27.48 1.70 -0.57
CA CYS A 121 -27.65 1.92 0.87
C CYS A 121 -28.08 0.67 1.67
N GLU A 122 -27.75 -0.53 1.18
CA GLU A 122 -27.99 -1.80 1.86
C GLU A 122 -26.88 -2.08 2.89
N LEU A 123 -26.86 -1.27 3.95
CA LEU A 123 -25.76 -1.21 4.91
C LEU A 123 -26.21 -1.67 6.29
N ASP A 124 -25.44 -2.59 6.85
CA ASP A 124 -25.51 -3.01 8.25
C ASP A 124 -24.11 -3.45 8.73
N THR A 125 -24.02 -3.86 9.99
CA THR A 125 -22.74 -4.31 10.60
C THR A 125 -22.18 -5.59 9.95
N GLY A 126 -22.99 -6.35 9.21
CA GLY A 126 -22.58 -7.56 8.48
C GLY A 126 -22.16 -7.31 7.03
N PHE A 127 -22.17 -6.06 6.56
CA PHE A 127 -21.88 -5.73 5.15
C PHE A 127 -20.54 -6.31 4.67
N ILE A 128 -19.46 -6.06 5.40
CA ILE A 128 -18.11 -6.52 5.03
C ILE A 128 -18.07 -8.04 4.98
N SER A 129 -18.58 -8.72 5.99
CA SER A 129 -18.58 -10.19 6.06
C SER A 129 -19.37 -10.85 4.91
N ARG A 130 -20.52 -10.26 4.52
CA ARG A 130 -21.33 -10.77 3.39
C ARG A 130 -20.64 -10.61 2.04
N HIS A 131 -19.85 -9.55 1.87
CA HIS A 131 -19.23 -9.20 0.59
C HIS A 131 -17.71 -9.40 0.61
N GLN A 132 -17.18 -10.16 1.57
CA GLN A 132 -15.74 -10.32 1.81
C GLN A 132 -14.97 -10.71 0.54
N GLN A 133 -15.44 -11.67 -0.23
CA GLN A 133 -14.79 -12.13 -1.46
C GLN A 133 -14.65 -11.03 -2.54
N GLN A 134 -15.57 -10.06 -2.55
CA GLN A 134 -15.57 -8.96 -3.53
C GLN A 134 -14.75 -7.78 -3.01
N LEU A 135 -14.74 -7.57 -1.70
CA LEU A 135 -14.04 -6.48 -1.04
C LEU A 135 -12.57 -6.79 -0.80
N LEU A 136 -12.24 -8.06 -0.54
CA LEU A 136 -10.89 -8.59 -0.31
C LEU A 136 -10.67 -9.78 -1.28
N PRO A 137 -10.56 -9.51 -2.59
CA PRO A 137 -10.26 -10.57 -3.57
C PRO A 137 -8.88 -11.15 -3.29
N ALA A 138 -8.72 -12.46 -3.54
CA ALA A 138 -7.41 -13.08 -3.46
C ALA A 138 -6.42 -12.36 -4.40
N PRO A 139 -5.15 -12.23 -4.02
CA PRO A 139 -4.12 -11.67 -4.89
C PRO A 139 -4.14 -12.40 -6.25
N SER A 140 -4.14 -11.63 -7.32
CA SER A 140 -4.06 -12.16 -8.69
C SER A 140 -2.71 -11.80 -9.29
N GLU A 141 -2.17 -12.69 -10.13
CA GLU A 141 -0.97 -12.40 -10.88
C GLU A 141 -1.11 -11.10 -11.68
N LEU A 142 -0.07 -10.30 -11.66
CA LEU A 142 -0.01 -9.07 -12.43
C LEU A 142 0.10 -9.40 -13.93
N PRO A 143 -0.78 -8.84 -14.78
CA PRO A 143 -0.80 -9.20 -16.21
C PRO A 143 0.45 -8.68 -16.93
N GLU A 144 0.78 -9.30 -18.07
CA GLU A 144 1.91 -8.90 -18.89
C GLU A 144 1.88 -7.41 -19.26
N ALA A 145 0.69 -6.86 -19.53
CA ALA A 145 0.52 -5.44 -19.83
C ALA A 145 1.02 -4.53 -18.70
N PHE A 146 0.80 -4.91 -17.42
CA PHE A 146 1.32 -4.17 -16.28
C PHE A 146 2.86 -4.14 -16.29
N TRP A 147 3.49 -5.30 -16.46
CA TRP A 147 4.94 -5.41 -16.45
C TRP A 147 5.58 -4.64 -17.61
N GLN A 148 4.92 -4.64 -18.77
CA GLN A 148 5.37 -3.91 -19.94
C GLN A 148 5.33 -2.38 -19.68
N LEU A 149 4.24 -1.87 -19.09
CA LEU A 149 4.12 -0.46 -18.72
C LEU A 149 5.11 -0.07 -17.62
N ALA A 150 5.34 -0.97 -16.68
CA ALA A 150 6.34 -0.79 -15.64
C ALA A 150 7.75 -0.64 -16.22
N ALA A 151 8.11 -1.48 -17.20
CA ALA A 151 9.41 -1.40 -17.87
C ALA A 151 9.56 -0.10 -18.67
N ASP A 152 8.55 0.29 -19.44
CA ASP A 152 8.56 1.53 -20.20
C ASP A 152 8.66 2.77 -19.29
N ALA A 153 7.87 2.80 -18.19
CA ALA A 153 7.92 3.87 -17.22
C ALA A 153 9.25 3.91 -16.47
N TRP A 154 9.81 2.74 -16.15
CA TRP A 154 11.11 2.64 -15.47
C TRP A 154 12.21 3.29 -16.30
N VAL A 155 12.38 2.86 -17.57
CA VAL A 155 13.41 3.39 -18.46
C VAL A 155 13.26 4.90 -18.67
N GLN A 156 12.02 5.39 -18.85
CA GLN A 156 11.77 6.81 -19.07
C GLN A 156 11.88 7.66 -17.79
N SER A 157 11.72 7.06 -16.60
CA SER A 157 11.90 7.75 -15.32
C SER A 157 13.37 7.85 -14.88
N GLU A 158 14.28 7.13 -15.52
CA GLU A 158 15.71 7.30 -15.28
C GLU A 158 16.13 8.66 -15.80
N ALA A 159 16.76 9.49 -14.90
CA ALA A 159 17.25 10.79 -15.30
C ALA A 159 18.20 10.67 -16.51
N PRO A 160 18.11 11.56 -17.50
CA PRO A 160 19.13 11.66 -18.54
C PRO A 160 20.51 11.79 -17.89
N LEU A 161 21.53 11.23 -18.54
CA LEU A 161 22.91 11.52 -18.17
C LEU A 161 23.13 13.01 -18.45
N GLU A 162 23.03 13.85 -17.40
CA GLU A 162 23.32 15.27 -17.54
C GLU A 162 24.77 15.43 -18.02
N ARG A 163 24.91 16.02 -19.20
CA ARG A 163 26.16 16.51 -19.73
C ARG A 163 26.02 18.00 -19.83
N ASP A 164 26.72 18.71 -18.96
CA ASP A 164 26.72 20.18 -18.90
C ASP A 164 27.18 20.83 -20.22
N ASP A 165 27.94 20.10 -21.03
CA ASP A 165 28.55 20.55 -22.27
C ASP A 165 27.69 20.28 -23.53
N ASP A 166 26.73 19.35 -23.49
CA ASP A 166 25.85 19.02 -24.61
C ASP A 166 24.50 18.46 -24.16
N PRO A 167 23.53 19.34 -23.85
CA PRO A 167 22.19 18.91 -23.39
C PRO A 167 21.36 18.22 -24.49
N HIS A 168 21.79 18.30 -25.76
CA HIS A 168 21.13 17.66 -26.91
C HIS A 168 21.86 16.41 -27.40
N SER A 169 22.86 15.94 -26.67
CA SER A 169 23.62 14.76 -27.04
C SER A 169 22.73 13.53 -27.15
N PRO A 170 22.72 12.80 -28.27
CA PRO A 170 22.01 11.54 -28.39
C PRO A 170 22.49 10.49 -27.36
N TRP A 171 23.68 10.67 -26.80
CA TRP A 171 24.24 9.81 -25.74
C TRP A 171 23.65 10.09 -24.36
N ALA A 172 22.97 11.23 -24.16
CA ALA A 172 22.24 11.53 -22.94
C ALA A 172 20.90 10.81 -22.88
N THR A 173 20.41 10.28 -24.01
CA THR A 173 19.11 9.64 -24.10
C THR A 173 19.23 8.15 -23.77
N ARG A 174 18.51 7.67 -22.75
CA ARG A 174 18.45 6.24 -22.38
C ARG A 174 17.34 5.48 -23.12
N SER A 175 17.10 5.83 -24.39
CA SER A 175 16.05 5.21 -25.22
C SER A 175 16.44 3.84 -25.79
N GLY A 176 17.65 3.36 -25.52
CA GLY A 176 18.18 2.14 -26.15
C GLY A 176 18.54 2.33 -27.63
N TRP A 177 18.57 3.58 -28.12
CA TRP A 177 18.95 3.86 -29.50
C TRP A 177 20.43 3.52 -29.76
N ARG A 178 20.69 2.82 -30.87
CA ARG A 178 22.02 2.49 -31.36
C ARG A 178 22.08 2.74 -32.87
N ALA A 179 23.27 3.04 -33.39
CA ALA A 179 23.50 3.08 -34.81
C ALA A 179 23.25 1.67 -35.39
N GLY A 180 22.12 1.49 -36.09
CA GLY A 180 21.69 0.19 -36.64
C GLY A 180 20.35 -0.32 -36.08
N GLY A 181 19.71 0.40 -35.17
CA GLY A 181 18.39 0.05 -34.66
C GLY A 181 18.17 0.43 -33.18
N VAL A 182 16.98 0.14 -32.68
CA VAL A 182 16.64 0.25 -31.27
C VAL A 182 17.01 -1.04 -30.59
N THR A 183 17.82 -0.97 -29.53
CA THR A 183 18.08 -2.13 -28.67
C THR A 183 17.00 -2.19 -27.61
N GLU A 184 16.34 -3.32 -27.50
CA GLU A 184 15.41 -3.58 -26.39
C GLU A 184 16.19 -3.57 -25.06
N ILE A 185 15.71 -2.79 -24.11
CA ILE A 185 16.28 -2.76 -22.76
C ILE A 185 15.55 -3.82 -21.93
N GLU A 186 16.27 -4.88 -21.56
CA GLU A 186 15.75 -5.91 -20.66
C GLU A 186 15.93 -5.46 -19.20
N LEU A 187 14.86 -5.50 -18.45
CA LEU A 187 14.80 -5.22 -17.02
C LEU A 187 14.31 -6.43 -16.26
N HIS A 188 14.86 -6.67 -15.08
CA HIS A 188 14.31 -7.62 -14.12
C HIS A 188 13.65 -6.82 -13.01
N LEU A 189 12.30 -6.81 -13.02
CA LEU A 189 11.48 -6.02 -12.09
C LEU A 189 10.80 -6.93 -11.09
N SER A 190 10.55 -6.40 -9.89
CA SER A 190 9.82 -7.07 -8.82
C SER A 190 8.71 -6.18 -8.29
N SER A 191 7.55 -6.77 -8.00
CA SER A 191 6.40 -6.12 -7.35
C SER A 191 5.56 -7.18 -6.62
N GLN A 192 5.14 -6.91 -5.39
CA GLN A 192 4.27 -7.78 -4.59
C GLN A 192 4.75 -9.24 -4.47
N GLY A 193 6.06 -9.46 -4.40
CA GLY A 193 6.65 -10.80 -4.30
C GLY A 193 6.79 -11.53 -5.65
N GLU A 194 6.20 -11.02 -6.72
CA GLU A 194 6.46 -11.50 -8.08
C GLU A 194 7.69 -10.81 -8.67
N SER A 195 8.44 -11.52 -9.49
CA SER A 195 9.53 -10.95 -10.28
C SER A 195 9.47 -11.42 -11.74
N ARG A 196 9.73 -10.50 -12.67
CA ARG A 196 9.71 -10.81 -14.11
C ARG A 196 10.82 -10.11 -14.86
N LYS A 197 11.36 -10.80 -15.85
CA LYS A 197 12.21 -10.21 -16.90
C LYS A 197 11.33 -9.65 -17.99
N VAL A 198 11.43 -8.36 -18.23
CA VAL A 198 10.58 -7.62 -19.16
C VAL A 198 11.44 -6.76 -20.07
N ARG A 199 11.07 -6.63 -21.33
CA ARG A 199 11.74 -5.75 -22.28
C ARG A 199 10.92 -4.49 -22.47
N ALA A 200 11.52 -3.32 -22.22
CA ALA A 200 10.90 -2.06 -22.53
C ALA A 200 10.73 -1.93 -24.06
N ASN A 201 9.53 -1.58 -24.51
CA ASN A 201 9.19 -1.46 -25.93
C ASN A 201 8.77 -0.05 -26.35
N ASN A 202 8.79 0.92 -25.42
CA ASN A 202 8.45 2.33 -25.63
C ASN A 202 7.03 2.54 -26.21
N ARG A 203 6.07 1.67 -25.88
CA ARG A 203 4.67 1.83 -26.28
C ARG A 203 3.90 2.78 -25.36
N ALA A 204 4.41 3.00 -24.16
CA ALA A 204 3.91 4.00 -23.24
C ALA A 204 4.82 5.24 -23.25
N CYS A 205 4.25 6.41 -22.97
CA CYS A 205 4.97 7.67 -22.94
C CYS A 205 4.80 8.32 -21.56
N LEU A 206 5.90 8.50 -20.83
CA LEU A 206 5.93 9.17 -19.54
C LEU A 206 6.11 10.68 -19.74
N GLN A 207 5.15 11.47 -19.27
CA GLN A 207 5.17 12.93 -19.28
C GLN A 207 5.09 13.44 -17.85
N GLY A 208 6.24 13.78 -17.27
CA GLY A 208 6.32 14.07 -15.83
C GLY A 208 5.98 12.83 -15.03
N GLU A 209 4.83 12.81 -14.36
CA GLU A 209 4.34 11.70 -13.56
C GLU A 209 3.11 11.01 -14.18
N GLU A 210 2.74 11.38 -15.40
CA GLU A 210 1.65 10.77 -16.15
C GLU A 210 2.19 9.82 -17.22
N LEU A 211 1.81 8.56 -17.15
CA LEU A 211 2.10 7.54 -18.14
C LEU A 211 0.91 7.41 -19.09
N LEU A 212 1.11 7.80 -20.34
CA LEU A 212 0.14 7.65 -21.40
C LEU A 212 0.36 6.33 -22.11
N ALA A 213 -0.62 5.45 -22.07
CA ALA A 213 -0.52 4.11 -22.65
C ALA A 213 -1.83 3.70 -23.34
N GLU A 214 -1.70 2.77 -24.29
CA GLU A 214 -2.85 2.08 -24.85
C GLU A 214 -2.99 0.71 -24.19
N ILE A 215 -4.13 0.49 -23.53
CA ILE A 215 -4.48 -0.72 -22.82
C ILE A 215 -5.80 -1.22 -23.38
N ASP A 216 -5.82 -2.45 -23.89
CA ASP A 216 -7.01 -3.06 -24.50
C ASP A 216 -7.67 -2.16 -25.57
N GLY A 217 -6.85 -1.51 -26.43
CA GLY A 217 -7.30 -0.61 -27.49
C GLY A 217 -7.81 0.75 -27.02
N THR A 218 -7.69 1.06 -25.74
CA THR A 218 -8.13 2.33 -25.15
C THR A 218 -6.93 3.09 -24.60
N ARG A 219 -6.82 4.38 -24.96
CA ARG A 219 -5.82 5.29 -24.38
C ARG A 219 -6.18 5.61 -22.94
N GLN A 220 -5.29 5.32 -22.04
CA GLN A 220 -5.44 5.58 -20.61
C GLN A 220 -4.28 6.43 -20.08
N ARG A 221 -4.57 7.19 -19.04
CA ARG A 221 -3.58 7.93 -18.25
C ARG A 221 -3.44 7.22 -16.92
N LEU A 222 -2.22 6.86 -16.58
CA LEU A 222 -1.85 6.23 -15.33
C LEU A 222 -0.87 7.14 -14.59
N ARG A 223 -0.76 6.99 -13.28
CA ARG A 223 0.31 7.64 -12.52
C ARG A 223 1.51 6.72 -12.46
N ALA A 224 2.70 7.25 -12.78
CA ALA A 224 3.96 6.55 -12.64
C ALA A 224 4.99 7.51 -12.02
N ILE A 225 5.33 7.27 -10.77
CA ILE A 225 6.12 8.19 -9.95
C ILE A 225 7.31 7.45 -9.39
N ARG A 226 8.51 7.92 -9.67
CA ARG A 226 9.74 7.34 -9.11
C ARG A 226 10.14 8.08 -7.83
N ARG A 227 10.49 7.30 -6.80
CA ARG A 227 11.11 7.78 -5.55
C ARG A 227 12.29 6.87 -5.24
N GLY A 228 13.49 7.40 -5.41
CA GLY A 228 14.72 6.61 -5.27
C GLY A 228 14.74 5.39 -6.19
N GLU A 229 14.89 4.21 -5.60
CA GLU A 229 14.94 2.92 -6.31
C GLU A 229 13.57 2.26 -6.48
N THR A 230 12.47 2.97 -6.18
CA THR A 230 11.12 2.45 -6.34
C THR A 230 10.33 3.28 -7.35
N LEU A 231 9.69 2.60 -8.30
CA LEU A 231 8.69 3.16 -9.19
C LEU A 231 7.30 2.80 -8.68
N TYR A 232 6.48 3.79 -8.41
CA TYR A 232 5.07 3.63 -8.05
C TYR A 232 4.23 3.77 -9.30
N LEU A 233 3.57 2.68 -9.72
CA LEU A 233 2.68 2.66 -10.89
C LEU A 233 1.24 2.40 -10.44
N GLN A 234 0.34 3.30 -10.80
CA GLN A 234 -1.09 3.11 -10.59
C GLN A 234 -1.65 2.18 -11.67
N TRP A 235 -2.21 1.07 -11.26
CA TRP A 235 -2.82 0.09 -12.13
C TRP A 235 -4.20 -0.29 -11.62
N ARG A 236 -5.25 -0.09 -12.44
CA ARG A 236 -6.65 -0.38 -12.09
C ARG A 236 -7.11 0.21 -10.75
N GLY A 237 -6.63 1.41 -10.42
CA GLY A 237 -6.98 2.12 -9.19
C GLY A 237 -6.12 1.76 -7.97
N GLU A 238 -5.21 0.80 -8.09
CA GLU A 238 -4.26 0.42 -7.04
C GLU A 238 -2.85 0.94 -7.36
N LEU A 239 -2.09 1.30 -6.34
CA LEU A 239 -0.72 1.76 -6.48
C LEU A 239 0.25 0.61 -6.17
N HIS A 240 1.03 0.22 -7.16
CA HIS A 240 2.02 -0.86 -7.06
C HIS A 240 3.41 -0.28 -6.94
N ALA A 241 4.15 -0.73 -5.92
CA ALA A 241 5.58 -0.45 -5.78
C ALA A 241 6.38 -1.46 -6.61
N ILE A 242 7.22 -0.95 -7.49
CA ILE A 242 8.05 -1.73 -8.39
C ILE A 242 9.51 -1.41 -8.11
N THR A 243 10.34 -2.43 -7.96
CA THR A 243 11.78 -2.31 -7.75
C THR A 243 12.53 -3.14 -8.80
N ARG A 244 13.83 -2.88 -8.96
CA ARG A 244 14.70 -3.83 -9.68
C ARG A 244 14.90 -5.07 -8.81
N PHE A 245 14.75 -6.23 -9.42
CA PHE A 245 15.05 -7.48 -8.74
C PHE A 245 16.56 -7.62 -8.58
N ASP A 246 17.00 -7.77 -7.33
CA ASP A 246 18.37 -8.08 -6.98
C ASP A 246 18.48 -9.59 -6.64
N PRO A 247 19.12 -10.40 -7.50
CA PRO A 247 19.24 -11.84 -7.25
C PRO A 247 20.12 -12.16 -6.03
N ILE A 248 21.04 -11.28 -5.66
CA ILE A 248 21.92 -11.48 -4.50
C ILE A 248 21.12 -11.29 -3.22
N ALA A 249 20.40 -10.16 -3.12
CA ALA A 249 19.51 -9.89 -2.00
C ALA A 249 18.40 -10.94 -1.85
N ALA A 250 17.89 -11.47 -2.97
CA ALA A 250 16.88 -12.54 -2.95
C ALA A 250 17.43 -13.86 -2.38
N VAL A 251 18.67 -14.21 -2.68
CA VAL A 251 19.33 -15.39 -2.11
C VAL A 251 19.59 -15.21 -0.61
N GLU A 252 20.07 -14.05 -0.20
CA GLU A 252 20.30 -13.73 1.21
C GLU A 252 18.98 -13.78 2.01
N ALA A 253 17.90 -13.21 1.49
CA ALA A 253 16.57 -13.27 2.10
C ALA A 253 16.04 -14.72 2.21
N SER A 254 16.31 -15.58 1.21
CA SER A 254 15.90 -16.98 1.27
C SER A 254 16.64 -17.79 2.32
N HIS A 255 17.89 -17.45 2.60
CA HIS A 255 18.66 -18.09 3.68
C HIS A 255 18.18 -17.67 5.08
N ALA A 256 17.63 -16.46 5.23
CA ALA A 256 17.09 -15.99 6.50
C ALA A 256 15.74 -16.63 6.87
N GLN A 257 15.00 -17.19 5.91
CA GLN A 257 13.66 -17.78 6.13
C GLN A 257 13.67 -19.26 6.56
N HIS A 258 14.82 -19.90 6.78
CA HIS A 258 14.87 -21.30 7.14
C HIS A 258 14.59 -21.50 8.64
N GLY A 259 13.34 -21.84 8.99
CA GLY A 259 12.97 -22.51 10.24
C GLY A 259 12.44 -21.64 11.38
N GLY A 260 12.37 -20.32 11.26
CA GLY A 260 11.93 -19.44 12.35
C GLY A 260 10.59 -18.75 12.11
N LEU A 261 9.76 -18.67 13.16
CA LEU A 261 8.58 -17.81 13.20
C LEU A 261 9.05 -16.37 13.46
N SER A 262 8.75 -15.48 12.54
CA SER A 262 9.19 -14.07 12.59
C SER A 262 8.07 -13.13 13.03
N ALA A 263 8.46 -11.95 13.51
CA ALA A 263 7.53 -10.87 13.81
C ALA A 263 6.87 -10.37 12.51
N PRO A 264 5.53 -10.33 12.45
CA PRO A 264 4.81 -9.85 11.26
C PRO A 264 4.85 -8.32 11.12
N MET A 265 5.28 -7.62 12.16
CA MET A 265 5.36 -6.15 12.22
C MET A 265 6.32 -5.71 13.32
N ASN A 266 6.70 -4.42 13.28
CA ASN A 266 7.43 -3.80 14.39
C ASN A 266 6.53 -3.69 15.62
N GLY A 267 7.03 -4.09 16.79
CA GLY A 267 6.23 -4.02 18.03
C GLY A 267 7.01 -4.42 19.27
N SER A 268 6.34 -4.45 20.41
CA SER A 268 6.87 -4.90 21.68
C SER A 268 6.34 -6.29 22.04
N ILE A 269 7.20 -7.16 22.51
CA ILE A 269 6.79 -8.47 23.03
C ILE A 269 6.12 -8.28 24.40
N VAL A 270 4.82 -8.56 24.47
CA VAL A 270 4.04 -8.45 25.71
C VAL A 270 4.17 -9.69 26.55
N ARG A 271 4.09 -10.87 25.93
CA ARG A 271 4.18 -12.16 26.62
C ARG A 271 4.87 -13.20 25.75
N VAL A 272 5.66 -14.04 26.39
CA VAL A 272 6.21 -15.27 25.82
C VAL A 272 5.49 -16.43 26.50
N LEU A 273 4.74 -17.23 25.74
CA LEU A 273 3.84 -18.26 26.25
C LEU A 273 4.43 -19.67 26.24
N VAL A 274 5.66 -19.82 25.75
CA VAL A 274 6.33 -21.11 25.56
C VAL A 274 7.78 -21.07 26.05
N GLU A 275 8.32 -22.22 26.36
CA GLU A 275 9.73 -22.41 26.79
C GLU A 275 10.50 -23.29 25.79
N PRO A 276 11.83 -23.13 25.66
CA PRO A 276 12.66 -24.03 24.86
C PRO A 276 12.49 -25.47 25.33
N GLY A 277 12.28 -26.40 24.37
CA GLY A 277 12.01 -27.81 24.63
C GLY A 277 10.54 -28.17 24.84
N GLN A 278 9.63 -27.19 24.86
CA GLN A 278 8.19 -27.43 24.98
C GLN A 278 7.61 -27.92 23.65
N THR A 279 6.77 -28.96 23.69
CA THR A 279 5.98 -29.41 22.54
C THR A 279 4.70 -28.61 22.44
N VAL A 280 4.36 -28.16 21.23
CA VAL A 280 3.19 -27.33 20.92
C VAL A 280 2.38 -27.95 19.80
N GLU A 281 1.07 -27.75 19.84
CA GLU A 281 0.15 -28.17 18.77
C GLU A 281 0.03 -27.08 17.71
N ALA A 282 -0.42 -27.45 16.51
CA ALA A 282 -0.75 -26.48 15.45
C ALA A 282 -1.79 -25.46 15.95
N GLY A 283 -1.56 -24.17 15.72
CA GLY A 283 -2.43 -23.07 16.17
C GLY A 283 -2.19 -22.61 17.62
N ALA A 284 -1.33 -23.29 18.40
CA ALA A 284 -0.97 -22.84 19.75
C ALA A 284 -0.32 -21.45 19.70
N ALA A 285 -0.74 -20.53 20.59
CA ALA A 285 -0.11 -19.23 20.72
C ALA A 285 1.28 -19.37 21.39
N LEU A 286 2.30 -18.79 20.78
CA LEU A 286 3.68 -18.89 21.22
C LEU A 286 4.17 -17.59 21.86
N VAL A 287 3.91 -16.47 21.20
CA VAL A 287 4.34 -15.13 21.61
C VAL A 287 3.20 -14.16 21.37
N VAL A 288 3.02 -13.18 22.24
CA VAL A 288 2.09 -12.07 22.06
C VAL A 288 2.89 -10.80 21.81
N LEU A 289 2.70 -10.23 20.65
CA LEU A 289 3.28 -8.97 20.19
C LEU A 289 2.23 -7.85 20.32
N GLU A 290 2.59 -6.71 20.85
CA GLU A 290 1.77 -5.49 20.84
C GLU A 290 2.36 -4.47 19.85
N ALA A 291 1.51 -3.99 18.96
CA ALA A 291 1.82 -2.86 18.09
C ALA A 291 0.57 -1.98 17.96
N MET A 292 0.74 -0.66 17.98
CA MET A 292 -0.36 0.31 17.79
C MET A 292 -1.59 0.04 18.66
N LYS A 293 -1.37 -0.36 19.94
CA LYS A 293 -2.43 -0.73 20.92
C LYS A 293 -3.25 -1.98 20.55
N MET A 294 -2.75 -2.80 19.65
CA MET A 294 -3.36 -4.09 19.28
C MET A 294 -2.42 -5.22 19.68
N GLU A 295 -2.97 -6.23 20.36
CA GLU A 295 -2.23 -7.46 20.68
C GLU A 295 -2.39 -8.47 19.53
N HIS A 296 -1.26 -8.95 19.02
CA HIS A 296 -1.22 -9.97 17.98
C HIS A 296 -0.53 -11.23 18.51
N SER A 297 -1.21 -12.38 18.39
CA SER A 297 -0.67 -13.66 18.83
C SER A 297 0.04 -14.37 17.68
N ILE A 298 1.33 -14.60 17.81
CA ILE A 298 2.12 -15.46 16.93
C ILE A 298 1.82 -16.91 17.27
N ARG A 299 1.33 -17.67 16.29
CA ARG A 299 0.86 -19.04 16.48
C ARG A 299 1.73 -20.05 15.74
N ALA A 300 1.81 -21.26 16.28
CA ALA A 300 2.49 -22.38 15.63
C ALA A 300 1.76 -22.76 14.33
N PRO A 301 2.41 -22.78 13.15
CA PRO A 301 1.80 -23.19 11.90
C PRO A 301 1.54 -24.71 11.83
N GLN A 302 2.29 -25.47 12.58
CA GLN A 302 2.21 -26.93 12.70
C GLN A 302 2.60 -27.37 14.11
N ALA A 303 2.28 -28.61 14.49
CA ALA A 303 2.77 -29.20 15.72
C ALA A 303 4.28 -29.39 15.65
N GLY A 304 4.97 -29.18 16.76
CA GLY A 304 6.44 -29.31 16.85
C GLY A 304 6.97 -29.00 18.23
N THR A 305 8.29 -29.03 18.38
CA THR A 305 8.98 -28.69 19.62
C THR A 305 9.70 -27.35 19.48
N VAL A 306 9.60 -26.48 20.49
CA VAL A 306 10.29 -25.18 20.51
C VAL A 306 11.79 -25.43 20.65
N LYS A 307 12.56 -25.17 19.60
CA LYS A 307 14.01 -25.35 19.59
C LYS A 307 14.73 -24.19 20.28
N ALA A 308 14.34 -22.98 19.97
CA ALA A 308 14.92 -21.76 20.52
C ALA A 308 13.94 -20.61 20.57
N LEU A 309 14.14 -19.68 21.52
CA LEU A 309 13.47 -18.40 21.65
C LEU A 309 14.49 -17.28 21.45
N TYR A 310 14.17 -16.34 20.58
CA TYR A 310 15.03 -15.20 20.23
C TYR A 310 14.46 -13.85 20.70
N CYS A 311 13.41 -13.87 21.51
CA CYS A 311 12.77 -12.67 22.03
C CYS A 311 12.49 -12.81 23.55
N ARG A 312 12.32 -11.67 24.21
CA ARG A 312 11.97 -11.57 25.64
C ARG A 312 10.79 -10.63 25.85
N GLU A 313 10.05 -10.82 26.93
CA GLU A 313 8.99 -9.89 27.32
C GLU A 313 9.56 -8.48 27.56
N GLY A 314 8.86 -7.48 27.00
CA GLY A 314 9.27 -6.07 27.01
C GLY A 314 10.27 -5.69 25.93
N GLU A 315 10.74 -6.62 25.11
CA GLU A 315 11.68 -6.35 24.01
C GLU A 315 10.98 -5.76 22.79
N MET A 316 11.62 -4.75 22.17
CA MET A 316 11.18 -4.22 20.88
C MET A 316 11.77 -5.06 19.75
N VAL A 317 10.91 -5.51 18.86
CA VAL A 317 11.30 -6.33 17.71
C VAL A 317 10.90 -5.63 16.41
N SER A 318 11.70 -5.82 15.37
CA SER A 318 11.43 -5.32 14.03
C SER A 318 10.69 -6.39 13.21
N GLU A 319 9.92 -5.93 12.23
CA GLU A 319 9.30 -6.81 11.22
C GLU A 319 10.35 -7.74 10.60
N GLY A 320 10.01 -9.04 10.49
CA GLY A 320 10.91 -10.07 9.98
C GLY A 320 11.91 -10.62 11.02
N ALA A 321 12.02 -10.02 12.22
CA ALA A 321 12.87 -10.56 13.28
C ALA A 321 12.40 -11.96 13.70
N VAL A 322 13.30 -12.94 13.71
CA VAL A 322 12.98 -14.31 14.16
C VAL A 322 12.69 -14.30 15.66
N LEU A 323 11.53 -14.81 16.06
CA LEU A 323 11.08 -14.85 17.46
C LEU A 323 11.21 -16.24 18.06
N VAL A 324 10.79 -17.26 17.31
CA VAL A 324 10.72 -18.65 17.78
C VAL A 324 11.20 -19.57 16.67
N GLU A 325 11.99 -20.55 16.99
CA GLU A 325 12.37 -21.64 16.08
C GLU A 325 11.67 -22.92 16.53
N LEU A 326 10.91 -23.54 15.60
CA LEU A 326 10.25 -24.82 15.82
C LEU A 326 10.97 -25.93 15.07
N GLU A 327 11.08 -27.07 15.71
CA GLU A 327 11.52 -28.34 15.11
C GLU A 327 10.30 -29.26 15.00
N PRO A 328 10.05 -29.86 13.80
CA PRO A 328 8.89 -30.71 13.57
C PRO A 328 8.84 -31.96 14.46
#